data_a081b1e7fe6b9a68530767ab9daba813
#
_entry.id   a081b1e7fe6b9a68530767ab9daba813
#
_cell.length_a   1.000
_cell.length_b   1.000
_cell.length_c   1.000
_cell.angle_alpha   90.00
_cell.angle_beta   90.00
_cell.angle_gamma   90.00
#
_symmetry.space_group_name_H-M   'P 1'
#
loop_
_entity.id
_entity.type
_entity.pdbx_description
1 polymer ?
#
loop_
_entity_poly.entity_id
_entity_poly.type
_entity_poly.pdbx_seq_one_letter_code
_entity_poly.pdbx_strand_id
1 'polypeptide(L)'
;MVNDDFQEYVKQLVTKHRDERIYPFQYEGKKYWLKQPEKLKGIWLLLKPHPKKSFKNELYTLLKLAEQNAPVPKVSYYSDHFFVLENVGLTVSQWLCNKNIDEQQKFLIIYDACLALIDLHAKNLVHGRPAIRDITWDKGKVTFLDFESRSNSQNQNWVVIRDMLFFFDSLCREEDISDTFIQKVALYYQTHCKAKNWQNMIVFLQRFSWVYYLLLPFKPIAKTDLIAIYRLFEILLINKK
;
A
#
# COMPACT_ATOMS: atom_id res chain seq x y z
N MET A 1 4.41 -6.66 -28.27
CA MET A 1 5.79 -6.11 -28.38
C MET A 1 5.69 -4.62 -28.09
N VAL A 2 6.60 -4.08 -27.31
CA VAL A 2 6.68 -2.62 -27.08
C VAL A 2 7.21 -2.00 -28.38
N ASN A 3 6.54 -0.96 -28.89
CA ASN A 3 6.93 -0.26 -30.11
C ASN A 3 8.34 0.33 -29.97
N ASP A 4 9.18 0.24 -30.98
CA ASP A 4 10.56 0.78 -30.97
C ASP A 4 10.57 2.28 -30.70
N ASP A 5 9.59 3.03 -31.20
CA ASP A 5 9.41 4.46 -30.95
C ASP A 5 9.19 4.77 -29.45
N PHE A 6 8.40 3.94 -28.75
CA PHE A 6 8.21 4.08 -27.32
C PHE A 6 9.50 3.84 -26.53
N GLN A 7 10.29 2.83 -26.94
CA GLN A 7 11.56 2.52 -26.30
C GLN A 7 12.55 3.68 -26.45
N GLU A 8 12.65 4.24 -27.66
CA GLU A 8 13.53 5.36 -27.95
C GLU A 8 13.11 6.62 -27.17
N TYR A 9 11.81 6.90 -27.12
CA TYR A 9 11.27 7.99 -26.32
C TYR A 9 11.61 7.84 -24.84
N VAL A 10 11.44 6.63 -24.27
CA VAL A 10 11.79 6.36 -22.87
C VAL A 10 13.29 6.54 -22.60
N LYS A 11 14.19 6.10 -23.52
CA LYS A 11 15.63 6.30 -23.37
C LYS A 11 16.01 7.79 -23.33
N GLN A 12 15.35 8.62 -24.13
CA GLN A 12 15.53 10.08 -24.09
C GLN A 12 15.08 10.66 -22.74
N LEU A 13 13.93 10.22 -22.21
CA LEU A 13 13.45 10.61 -20.88
C LEU A 13 14.41 10.20 -19.77
N VAL A 14 14.94 8.98 -19.78
CA VAL A 14 15.94 8.49 -18.82
C VAL A 14 17.17 9.40 -18.80
N THR A 15 17.64 9.84 -19.95
CA THR A 15 18.80 10.74 -20.05
C THR A 15 18.48 12.13 -19.52
N LYS A 16 17.31 12.66 -19.87
CA LYS A 16 16.86 14.01 -19.49
C LYS A 16 16.57 14.12 -17.99
N HIS A 17 15.95 13.09 -17.42
CA HIS A 17 15.50 13.05 -16.01
C HIS A 17 16.36 12.12 -15.13
N ARG A 18 17.64 11.98 -15.46
CA ARG A 18 18.58 11.04 -14.81
C ARG A 18 18.75 11.23 -13.29
N ASP A 19 18.37 12.38 -12.75
CA ASP A 19 18.50 12.70 -11.32
C ASP A 19 17.16 12.58 -10.57
N GLU A 20 16.07 12.26 -11.28
CA GLU A 20 14.76 12.04 -10.72
C GLU A 20 14.51 10.54 -10.50
N ARG A 21 14.15 10.15 -9.27
CA ARG A 21 13.82 8.75 -8.95
C ARG A 21 12.55 8.30 -9.65
N ILE A 22 11.54 9.17 -9.72
CA ILE A 22 10.22 8.89 -10.30
C ILE A 22 9.82 10.09 -11.15
N TYR A 23 9.48 9.83 -12.42
CA TYR A 23 9.05 10.85 -13.36
C TYR A 23 7.75 10.40 -14.07
N PRO A 24 6.64 11.18 -13.97
CA PRO A 24 5.43 10.92 -14.73
C PRO A 24 5.56 11.43 -16.16
N PHE A 25 5.08 10.66 -17.13
CA PHE A 25 5.03 11.11 -18.51
C PHE A 25 3.79 10.57 -19.23
N GLN A 26 3.52 11.11 -20.41
CA GLN A 26 2.44 10.68 -21.27
C GLN A 26 2.99 10.30 -22.64
N TYR A 27 2.51 9.19 -23.19
CA TYR A 27 2.83 8.75 -24.55
C TYR A 27 1.56 8.19 -25.19
N GLU A 28 1.21 8.66 -26.39
CA GLU A 28 -0.01 8.28 -27.14
C GLU A 28 -1.28 8.29 -26.28
N GLY A 29 -1.48 9.35 -25.49
CA GLY A 29 -2.66 9.53 -24.63
C GLY A 29 -2.66 8.70 -23.34
N LYS A 30 -1.72 7.76 -23.14
CA LYS A 30 -1.59 6.96 -21.92
C LYS A 30 -0.57 7.57 -20.97
N LYS A 31 -0.86 7.48 -19.67
CA LYS A 31 0.05 7.95 -18.61
C LYS A 31 0.92 6.82 -18.11
N TYR A 32 2.18 7.14 -17.83
CA TYR A 32 3.21 6.22 -17.37
C TYR A 32 4.04 6.85 -16.25
N TRP A 33 4.76 6.00 -15.53
CA TRP A 33 5.74 6.38 -14.51
C TRP A 33 7.09 5.76 -14.84
N LEU A 34 8.09 6.60 -15.10
CA LEU A 34 9.48 6.16 -15.19
C LEU A 34 10.07 6.10 -13.78
N LYS A 35 10.58 4.93 -13.40
CA LYS A 35 11.32 4.75 -12.14
C LYS A 35 12.79 4.47 -12.41
N GLN A 36 13.66 5.11 -11.63
CA GLN A 36 15.12 4.98 -11.68
C GLN A 36 15.67 4.72 -10.28
N PRO A 37 16.87 4.10 -10.14
CA PRO A 37 17.51 3.92 -8.84
C PRO A 37 17.73 5.25 -8.13
N GLU A 38 17.48 5.29 -6.83
CA GLU A 38 17.70 6.47 -6.01
C GLU A 38 19.19 6.82 -5.98
N LYS A 39 19.52 8.09 -6.28
CA LYS A 39 20.88 8.65 -6.16
C LYS A 39 21.05 9.26 -4.78
N LEU A 40 21.50 8.45 -3.83
CA LEU A 40 21.73 8.89 -2.46
C LEU A 40 23.00 9.74 -2.35
N LYS A 41 22.97 10.77 -1.49
CA LYS A 41 24.11 11.60 -1.14
C LYS A 41 24.24 11.71 0.39
N GLY A 42 25.48 11.84 0.88
CA GLY A 42 25.76 12.05 2.30
C GLY A 42 25.29 10.91 3.21
N ILE A 43 24.68 11.24 4.33
CA ILE A 43 24.27 10.29 5.39
C ILE A 43 23.27 9.24 4.89
N TRP A 44 22.51 9.52 3.83
CA TRP A 44 21.55 8.60 3.25
C TRP A 44 22.20 7.35 2.62
N LEU A 45 23.48 7.45 2.19
CA LEU A 45 24.25 6.29 1.73
C LEU A 45 24.49 5.28 2.86
N LEU A 46 24.60 5.77 4.11
CA LEU A 46 24.77 4.91 5.29
C LEU A 46 23.45 4.25 5.70
N LEU A 47 22.34 4.97 5.59
CA LEU A 47 21.01 4.50 5.99
C LEU A 47 20.38 3.54 4.96
N LYS A 48 20.73 3.70 3.67
CA LYS A 48 20.25 2.84 2.57
C LYS A 48 21.45 2.33 1.75
N PRO A 49 22.20 1.35 2.23
CA PRO A 49 23.52 0.99 1.66
C PRO A 49 23.46 0.38 0.26
N HIS A 50 22.29 -0.05 -0.23
CA HIS A 50 22.15 -0.76 -1.50
C HIS A 50 20.96 -0.29 -2.36
N PRO A 51 20.89 0.99 -2.82
CA PRO A 51 19.74 1.49 -3.57
C PRO A 51 19.52 0.76 -4.91
N LYS A 52 20.59 0.36 -5.59
CA LYS A 52 20.50 -0.44 -6.84
C LYS A 52 19.93 -1.83 -6.61
N LYS A 53 20.26 -2.48 -5.48
CA LYS A 53 19.73 -3.79 -5.13
C LYS A 53 18.24 -3.70 -4.79
N SER A 54 17.84 -2.68 -4.03
CA SER A 54 16.44 -2.40 -3.71
C SER A 54 15.60 -2.18 -4.96
N PHE A 55 16.10 -1.37 -5.89
CA PHE A 55 15.48 -1.11 -7.19
C PHE A 55 15.27 -2.40 -8.01
N LYS A 56 16.32 -3.22 -8.15
CA LYS A 56 16.21 -4.52 -8.86
C LYS A 56 15.22 -5.45 -8.16
N ASN A 57 15.23 -5.52 -6.85
CA ASN A 57 14.30 -6.33 -6.08
C ASN A 57 12.84 -5.89 -6.28
N GLU A 58 12.57 -4.58 -6.37
CA GLU A 58 11.25 -4.06 -6.67
C GLU A 58 10.79 -4.53 -8.05
N LEU A 59 11.61 -4.34 -9.09
CA LEU A 59 11.30 -4.78 -10.45
C LEU A 59 11.01 -6.28 -10.52
N TYR A 60 11.92 -7.13 -10.01
CA TYR A 60 11.73 -8.58 -10.02
C TYR A 60 10.49 -9.02 -9.24
N THR A 61 10.20 -8.32 -8.15
CA THR A 61 9.00 -8.57 -7.34
C THR A 61 7.73 -8.28 -8.15
N LEU A 62 7.67 -7.15 -8.86
CA LEU A 62 6.53 -6.79 -9.71
C LEU A 62 6.34 -7.80 -10.84
N LEU A 63 7.41 -8.19 -11.53
CA LEU A 63 7.35 -9.18 -12.60
C LEU A 63 6.83 -10.54 -12.08
N LYS A 64 7.39 -11.03 -10.98
CA LYS A 64 6.97 -12.28 -10.34
C LYS A 64 5.51 -12.26 -9.87
N LEU A 65 5.05 -11.14 -9.31
CA LEU A 65 3.67 -10.99 -8.87
C LEU A 65 2.69 -10.91 -10.05
N ALA A 66 3.11 -10.27 -11.16
CA ALA A 66 2.32 -10.23 -12.38
C ALA A 66 2.12 -11.63 -12.97
N GLU A 67 3.16 -12.49 -12.95
CA GLU A 67 3.06 -13.90 -13.36
C GLU A 67 2.08 -14.70 -12.49
N GLN A 68 1.91 -14.30 -11.22
CA GLN A 68 0.96 -14.91 -10.27
C GLN A 68 -0.44 -14.28 -10.34
N ASN A 69 -0.71 -13.43 -11.34
CA ASN A 69 -1.96 -12.67 -11.47
C ASN A 69 -2.31 -11.86 -10.23
N ALA A 70 -1.29 -11.35 -9.52
CA ALA A 70 -1.51 -10.38 -8.45
C ALA A 70 -1.85 -9.01 -9.05
N PRO A 71 -2.69 -8.19 -8.37
CA PRO A 71 -3.07 -6.87 -8.85
C PRO A 71 -1.93 -5.85 -8.64
N VAL A 72 -0.95 -5.87 -9.53
CA VAL A 72 0.22 -4.99 -9.55
C VAL A 72 0.25 -4.14 -10.82
N PRO A 73 0.93 -2.98 -10.82
CA PRO A 73 1.10 -2.19 -12.03
C PRO A 73 1.82 -3.00 -13.12
N LYS A 74 1.37 -2.84 -14.35
CA LYS A 74 2.03 -3.47 -15.49
C LYS A 74 3.35 -2.78 -15.76
N VAL A 75 4.43 -3.58 -15.84
CA VAL A 75 5.74 -3.13 -16.30
C VAL A 75 5.71 -3.12 -17.83
N SER A 76 5.73 -1.92 -18.44
CA SER A 76 5.66 -1.76 -19.88
C SER A 76 7.02 -1.86 -20.58
N TYR A 77 8.08 -1.38 -19.89
CA TYR A 77 9.44 -1.46 -20.41
C TYR A 77 10.43 -1.41 -19.24
N TYR A 78 11.56 -2.11 -19.33
CA TYR A 78 12.58 -2.10 -18.28
C TYR A 78 13.98 -2.40 -18.80
N SER A 79 14.96 -1.99 -17.98
CA SER A 79 16.36 -2.31 -18.11
C SER A 79 17.00 -2.48 -16.72
N ASP A 80 18.30 -2.66 -16.66
CA ASP A 80 19.05 -2.70 -15.38
C ASP A 80 19.02 -1.38 -14.59
N HIS A 81 18.64 -0.26 -15.23
CA HIS A 81 18.77 1.09 -14.68
C HIS A 81 17.45 1.87 -14.61
N PHE A 82 16.38 1.34 -15.19
CA PHE A 82 15.06 1.95 -15.13
C PHE A 82 13.97 0.92 -15.40
N PHE A 83 12.75 1.23 -14.98
CA PHE A 83 11.55 0.57 -15.48
C PHE A 83 10.40 1.55 -15.59
N VAL A 84 9.46 1.22 -16.46
CA VAL A 84 8.28 2.01 -16.78
C VAL A 84 7.05 1.25 -16.36
N LEU A 85 6.21 1.89 -15.54
CA LEU A 85 4.91 1.37 -15.10
C LEU A 85 3.78 2.09 -15.81
N GLU A 86 2.73 1.36 -16.16
CA GLU A 86 1.46 1.99 -16.54
C GLU A 86 0.85 2.71 -15.32
N ASN A 87 0.24 3.87 -15.57
CA ASN A 87 -0.51 4.57 -14.51
C ASN A 87 -1.76 3.76 -14.14
N VAL A 88 -1.99 3.60 -12.85
CA VAL A 88 -3.07 2.76 -12.31
C VAL A 88 -4.11 3.55 -11.51
N GLY A 89 -4.20 4.85 -11.75
CA GLY A 89 -5.19 5.73 -11.13
C GLY A 89 -4.73 6.38 -9.82
N LEU A 90 -5.69 6.94 -9.10
CA LEU A 90 -5.47 7.60 -7.81
C LEU A 90 -5.39 6.56 -6.69
N THR A 91 -4.66 6.92 -5.63
CA THR A 91 -4.60 6.08 -4.43
C THR A 91 -5.91 6.12 -3.66
N VAL A 92 -6.17 5.07 -2.88
CA VAL A 92 -7.36 5.00 -2.00
C VAL A 92 -7.36 6.17 -1.01
N SER A 93 -6.20 6.54 -0.44
CA SER A 93 -6.08 7.74 0.41
C SER A 93 -6.55 9.00 -0.33
N GLN A 94 -6.10 9.24 -1.56
CA GLN A 94 -6.53 10.38 -2.37
C GLN A 94 -8.04 10.37 -2.64
N TRP A 95 -8.62 9.20 -2.90
CA TRP A 95 -10.06 9.06 -3.08
C TRP A 95 -10.84 9.35 -1.80
N LEU A 96 -10.44 8.78 -0.66
CA LEU A 96 -11.15 8.95 0.61
C LEU A 96 -11.11 10.41 1.12
N CYS A 97 -10.00 11.12 0.87
CA CYS A 97 -9.86 12.54 1.20
C CYS A 97 -10.51 13.48 0.16
N ASN A 98 -11.00 12.96 -0.96
CA ASN A 98 -11.67 13.77 -1.98
C ASN A 98 -13.05 14.22 -1.48
N LYS A 99 -13.24 15.54 -1.38
CA LYS A 99 -14.49 16.16 -0.93
C LYS A 99 -15.58 16.20 -2.01
N ASN A 100 -15.25 15.89 -3.25
CA ASN A 100 -16.18 15.92 -4.39
C ASN A 100 -16.91 14.59 -4.62
N ILE A 101 -16.62 13.55 -3.83
CA ILE A 101 -17.31 12.27 -3.90
C ILE A 101 -18.10 12.02 -2.61
N ASP A 102 -19.24 11.35 -2.74
CA ASP A 102 -20.09 11.03 -1.60
C ASP A 102 -19.56 9.88 -0.75
N GLU A 103 -20.18 9.66 0.41
CA GLU A 103 -19.78 8.59 1.34
C GLU A 103 -20.01 7.20 0.72
N GLN A 104 -21.04 7.01 -0.11
CA GLN A 104 -21.31 5.74 -0.78
C GLN A 104 -20.18 5.38 -1.75
N GLN A 105 -19.71 6.35 -2.52
CA GLN A 105 -18.58 6.19 -3.41
C GLN A 105 -17.29 5.85 -2.63
N LYS A 106 -17.06 6.52 -1.48
CA LYS A 106 -15.93 6.20 -0.60
C LYS A 106 -16.01 4.76 -0.08
N PHE A 107 -17.21 4.30 0.31
CA PHE A 107 -17.40 2.91 0.73
C PHE A 107 -17.14 1.92 -0.40
N LEU A 108 -17.60 2.18 -1.61
CA LEU A 108 -17.30 1.31 -2.75
C LEU A 108 -15.80 1.14 -2.95
N ILE A 109 -15.07 2.24 -2.97
CA ILE A 109 -13.62 2.24 -3.19
C ILE A 109 -12.87 1.44 -2.11
N ILE A 110 -13.20 1.68 -0.84
CA ILE A 110 -12.51 0.98 0.25
C ILE A 110 -12.91 -0.49 0.36
N TYR A 111 -14.15 -0.84 0.01
CA TYR A 111 -14.60 -2.23 -0.02
C TYR A 111 -13.92 -3.02 -1.12
N ASP A 112 -13.75 -2.43 -2.32
CA ASP A 112 -12.96 -3.04 -3.38
C ASP A 112 -11.51 -3.28 -2.93
N ALA A 113 -10.90 -2.30 -2.22
CA ALA A 113 -9.56 -2.46 -1.66
C ALA A 113 -9.50 -3.58 -0.60
N CYS A 114 -10.51 -3.70 0.28
CA CYS A 114 -10.63 -4.80 1.22
C CYS A 114 -10.67 -6.16 0.52
N LEU A 115 -11.55 -6.30 -0.49
CA LEU A 115 -11.68 -7.55 -1.24
C LEU A 115 -10.38 -7.91 -1.97
N ALA A 116 -9.72 -6.94 -2.59
CA ALA A 116 -8.44 -7.16 -3.26
C ALA A 116 -7.34 -7.65 -2.30
N LEU A 117 -7.29 -7.10 -1.07
CA LEU A 117 -6.34 -7.54 -0.05
C LEU A 117 -6.69 -8.94 0.48
N ILE A 118 -7.97 -9.23 0.67
CA ILE A 118 -8.47 -10.56 1.07
C ILE A 118 -8.11 -11.61 0.00
N ASP A 119 -8.32 -11.30 -1.28
CA ASP A 119 -7.99 -12.17 -2.41
C ASP A 119 -6.47 -12.40 -2.52
N LEU A 120 -5.67 -11.36 -2.27
CA LEU A 120 -4.21 -11.48 -2.22
C LEU A 120 -3.80 -12.52 -1.15
N HIS A 121 -4.36 -12.41 0.05
CA HIS A 121 -4.12 -13.36 1.14
C HIS A 121 -4.67 -14.76 0.84
N ALA A 122 -5.78 -14.88 0.11
CA ALA A 122 -6.34 -16.17 -0.29
C ALA A 122 -5.41 -16.93 -1.25
N LYS A 123 -4.64 -16.20 -2.06
CA LYS A 123 -3.59 -16.73 -2.95
C LYS A 123 -2.25 -16.98 -2.24
N ASN A 124 -2.20 -16.87 -0.90
CA ASN A 124 -0.98 -16.93 -0.09
C ASN A 124 0.07 -15.88 -0.48
N LEU A 125 -0.37 -14.77 -1.06
CA LEU A 125 0.45 -13.61 -1.34
C LEU A 125 0.26 -12.57 -0.24
N VAL A 126 1.28 -11.75 -0.01
CA VAL A 126 1.24 -10.65 0.97
C VAL A 126 1.88 -9.42 0.36
N HIS A 127 1.36 -8.26 0.73
CA HIS A 127 1.91 -6.99 0.31
C HIS A 127 3.16 -6.62 1.13
N GLY A 128 3.08 -6.80 2.45
CA GLY A 128 4.11 -6.42 3.41
C GLY A 128 3.77 -5.15 4.20
N ARG A 129 3.16 -4.15 3.58
CA ARG A 129 2.64 -2.94 4.22
C ARG A 129 1.57 -2.28 3.34
N PRO A 130 0.36 -2.84 3.23
CA PRO A 130 -0.71 -2.35 2.37
C PRO A 130 -1.39 -1.10 2.97
N ALA A 131 -0.67 0.02 3.03
CA ALA A 131 -1.27 1.28 3.43
C ALA A 131 -2.18 1.80 2.30
N ILE A 132 -3.26 2.49 2.64
CA ILE A 132 -4.24 3.00 1.65
C ILE A 132 -3.64 3.99 0.64
N ARG A 133 -2.49 4.58 0.94
CA ARG A 133 -1.70 5.40 0.00
C ARG A 133 -0.91 4.57 -1.02
N ASP A 134 -0.71 3.27 -0.73
CA ASP A 134 0.02 2.33 -1.58
C ASP A 134 -0.96 1.37 -2.31
N ILE A 135 -2.26 1.66 -2.25
CA ILE A 135 -3.34 0.97 -2.95
C ILE A 135 -4.02 1.98 -3.87
N THR A 136 -4.17 1.67 -5.14
CA THR A 136 -4.89 2.51 -6.10
C THR A 136 -6.21 1.89 -6.47
N TRP A 137 -7.15 2.75 -6.90
CA TRP A 137 -8.46 2.35 -7.42
C TRP A 137 -8.79 3.13 -8.69
N ASP A 138 -9.17 2.43 -9.74
CA ASP A 138 -9.68 3.02 -10.97
C ASP A 138 -10.86 2.19 -11.49
N LYS A 139 -12.06 2.74 -11.41
CA LYS A 139 -13.32 2.15 -11.94
C LYS A 139 -13.51 0.67 -11.54
N GLY A 140 -13.35 0.36 -10.26
CA GLY A 140 -13.49 -0.99 -9.72
C GLY A 140 -12.23 -1.86 -9.79
N LYS A 141 -11.16 -1.37 -10.43
CA LYS A 141 -9.88 -2.07 -10.48
C LYS A 141 -8.96 -1.58 -9.37
N VAL A 142 -8.59 -2.46 -8.47
CA VAL A 142 -7.60 -2.21 -7.41
C VAL A 142 -6.22 -2.65 -7.87
N THR A 143 -5.20 -1.85 -7.54
CA THR A 143 -3.80 -2.21 -7.82
C THR A 143 -2.93 -1.84 -6.62
N PHE A 144 -2.05 -2.74 -6.20
CA PHE A 144 -1.12 -2.51 -5.10
C PHE A 144 0.22 -1.97 -5.61
N LEU A 145 0.73 -0.95 -4.92
CA LEU A 145 2.01 -0.30 -5.18
C LEU A 145 3.01 -0.67 -4.07
N ASP A 146 4.28 -0.42 -4.31
CA ASP A 146 5.35 -0.41 -3.30
C ASP A 146 5.50 -1.71 -2.48
N PHE A 147 5.91 -2.78 -3.15
CA PHE A 147 6.24 -4.06 -2.52
C PHE A 147 7.65 -4.13 -1.90
N GLU A 148 8.32 -2.99 -1.64
CA GLU A 148 9.68 -2.96 -1.09
C GLU A 148 9.78 -3.57 0.32
N SER A 149 8.70 -3.50 1.08
CA SER A 149 8.65 -3.88 2.50
C SER A 149 8.30 -5.36 2.74
N ARG A 150 8.59 -6.27 1.80
CA ARG A 150 8.30 -7.69 1.99
C ARG A 150 8.92 -8.23 3.27
N SER A 151 8.09 -8.85 4.08
CA SER A 151 8.56 -9.61 5.24
C SER A 151 9.35 -10.83 4.79
N ASN A 152 10.56 -10.97 5.30
CA ASN A 152 11.33 -12.21 5.19
C ASN A 152 10.82 -13.31 6.15
N SER A 153 9.72 -13.05 6.87
CA SER A 153 9.15 -14.01 7.81
C SER A 153 8.57 -15.21 7.06
N GLN A 154 8.98 -16.40 7.44
CA GLN A 154 8.41 -17.67 6.96
C GLN A 154 7.06 -17.98 7.60
N ASN A 155 6.64 -17.23 8.63
CA ASN A 155 5.36 -17.41 9.30
C ASN A 155 4.24 -16.70 8.52
N GLN A 156 3.54 -17.45 7.66
CA GLN A 156 2.43 -16.96 6.83
C GLN A 156 1.31 -16.30 7.64
N ASN A 157 0.98 -16.83 8.82
CA ASN A 157 -0.04 -16.22 9.67
C ASN A 157 0.38 -14.81 10.13
N TRP A 158 1.64 -14.65 10.54
CA TRP A 158 2.15 -13.36 10.98
C TRP A 158 2.15 -12.30 9.88
N VAL A 159 2.57 -12.66 8.66
CA VAL A 159 2.62 -11.68 7.56
C VAL A 159 1.23 -11.22 7.13
N VAL A 160 0.21 -12.10 7.19
CA VAL A 160 -1.19 -11.74 6.95
C VAL A 160 -1.71 -10.80 8.04
N ILE A 161 -1.48 -11.13 9.33
CA ILE A 161 -1.86 -10.25 10.46
C ILE A 161 -1.24 -8.87 10.29
N ARG A 162 0.03 -8.82 9.95
CA ARG A 162 0.77 -7.57 9.75
C ARG A 162 0.17 -6.73 8.63
N ASP A 163 -0.17 -7.33 7.50
CA ASP A 163 -0.82 -6.64 6.39
C ASP A 163 -2.17 -6.05 6.83
N MET A 164 -2.99 -6.82 7.53
CA MET A 164 -4.27 -6.33 8.06
C MET A 164 -4.09 -5.15 9.02
N LEU A 165 -3.10 -5.24 9.93
CA LEU A 165 -2.82 -4.16 10.89
C LEU A 165 -2.35 -2.89 10.18
N PHE A 166 -1.45 -2.99 9.20
CA PHE A 166 -1.02 -1.82 8.43
C PHE A 166 -2.15 -1.20 7.60
N PHE A 167 -3.04 -2.02 7.05
CA PHE A 167 -4.21 -1.53 6.34
C PHE A 167 -5.11 -0.69 7.26
N PHE A 168 -5.52 -1.24 8.41
CA PHE A 168 -6.36 -0.51 9.37
C PHE A 168 -5.63 0.67 10.04
N ASP A 169 -4.36 0.54 10.38
CA ASP A 169 -3.56 1.66 10.92
C ASP A 169 -3.52 2.82 9.92
N SER A 170 -3.37 2.53 8.63
CA SER A 170 -3.34 3.58 7.60
C SER A 170 -4.69 4.30 7.45
N LEU A 171 -5.83 3.64 7.68
CA LEU A 171 -7.14 4.28 7.77
C LEU A 171 -7.25 5.16 9.03
N CYS A 172 -6.74 4.67 10.14
CA CYS A 172 -6.76 5.41 11.41
C CYS A 172 -5.87 6.68 11.40
N ARG A 173 -4.91 6.77 10.48
CA ARG A 173 -4.04 7.95 10.30
C ARG A 173 -4.71 9.11 9.57
N GLU A 174 -5.74 8.83 8.78
CA GLU A 174 -6.46 9.87 8.05
C GLU A 174 -7.43 10.61 8.97
N GLU A 175 -7.19 11.90 9.16
CA GLU A 175 -8.01 12.75 10.06
C GLU A 175 -9.41 12.99 9.51
N ASP A 176 -9.55 13.04 8.19
CA ASP A 176 -10.83 13.25 7.49
C ASP A 176 -11.73 12.01 7.48
N ILE A 177 -11.28 10.86 8.00
CA ILE A 177 -12.05 9.62 8.05
C ILE A 177 -12.57 9.39 9.48
N SER A 178 -13.90 9.32 9.63
CA SER A 178 -14.54 9.13 10.94
C SER A 178 -14.34 7.70 11.48
N ASP A 179 -14.34 7.56 12.81
CA ASP A 179 -14.26 6.25 13.47
C ASP A 179 -15.43 5.34 13.07
N THR A 180 -16.63 5.90 12.89
CA THR A 180 -17.81 5.17 12.42
C THR A 180 -17.62 4.61 11.02
N PHE A 181 -16.96 5.35 10.14
CA PHE A 181 -16.60 4.85 8.80
C PHE A 181 -15.64 3.67 8.91
N ILE A 182 -14.58 3.78 9.71
CA ILE A 182 -13.58 2.71 9.89
C ILE A 182 -14.24 1.47 10.53
N GLN A 183 -15.17 1.65 11.48
CA GLN A 183 -15.94 0.53 12.07
C GLN A 183 -16.76 -0.23 11.00
N LYS A 184 -17.43 0.47 10.09
CA LYS A 184 -18.15 -0.15 8.96
C LYS A 184 -17.19 -0.93 8.05
N VAL A 185 -16.01 -0.36 7.74
CA VAL A 185 -14.97 -1.03 6.95
C VAL A 185 -14.45 -2.28 7.68
N ALA A 186 -14.23 -2.20 9.00
CA ALA A 186 -13.78 -3.34 9.80
C ALA A 186 -14.81 -4.47 9.82
N LEU A 187 -16.09 -4.14 9.94
CA LEU A 187 -17.18 -5.12 9.86
C LEU A 187 -17.23 -5.79 8.48
N TYR A 188 -17.13 -4.99 7.41
CA TYR A 188 -17.09 -5.50 6.04
C TYR A 188 -15.91 -6.44 5.82
N TYR A 189 -14.71 -6.05 6.26
CA TYR A 189 -13.51 -6.90 6.16
C TYR A 189 -13.66 -8.20 6.94
N GLN A 190 -14.19 -8.12 8.18
CA GLN A 190 -14.45 -9.28 9.04
C GLN A 190 -15.38 -10.30 8.38
N THR A 191 -16.44 -9.84 7.72
CA THR A 191 -17.45 -10.72 7.08
C THR A 191 -16.94 -11.40 5.81
N HIS A 192 -15.93 -10.82 5.13
CA HIS A 192 -15.44 -11.33 3.85
C HIS A 192 -14.11 -12.07 3.97
N CYS A 193 -13.31 -11.82 5.00
CA CYS A 193 -12.04 -12.52 5.18
C CYS A 193 -12.21 -13.91 5.83
N LYS A 194 -11.16 -14.74 5.74
CA LYS A 194 -11.14 -16.00 6.50
C LYS A 194 -11.27 -15.72 8.00
N ALA A 195 -12.25 -16.30 8.68
CA ALA A 195 -12.50 -16.07 10.10
C ALA A 195 -11.25 -16.26 10.97
N LYS A 196 -10.40 -17.23 10.65
CA LYS A 196 -9.13 -17.47 11.33
C LYS A 196 -8.17 -16.27 11.24
N ASN A 197 -8.11 -15.59 10.09
CA ASN A 197 -7.22 -14.43 9.92
C ASN A 197 -7.68 -13.27 10.81
N TRP A 198 -8.99 -13.01 10.83
CA TRP A 198 -9.58 -12.01 11.70
C TRP A 198 -9.34 -12.31 13.18
N GLN A 199 -9.64 -13.54 13.61
CA GLN A 199 -9.41 -13.98 14.99
C GLN A 199 -7.96 -13.85 15.40
N ASN A 200 -7.02 -14.26 14.56
CA ASN A 200 -5.58 -14.14 14.82
C ASN A 200 -5.14 -12.67 15.00
N MET A 201 -5.67 -11.76 14.19
CA MET A 201 -5.40 -10.31 14.32
C MET A 201 -5.96 -9.79 15.65
N ILE A 202 -7.20 -10.15 16.02
CA ILE A 202 -7.81 -9.73 17.29
C ILE A 202 -7.03 -10.27 18.49
N VAL A 203 -6.65 -11.55 18.48
CA VAL A 203 -5.83 -12.17 19.54
C VAL A 203 -4.48 -11.46 19.66
N PHE A 204 -3.85 -11.10 18.53
CA PHE A 204 -2.62 -10.33 18.54
C PHE A 204 -2.83 -8.95 19.22
N LEU A 205 -3.85 -8.19 18.83
CA LEU A 205 -4.15 -6.89 19.46
C LEU A 205 -4.46 -7.04 20.94
N GLN A 206 -5.24 -8.05 21.35
CA GLN A 206 -5.53 -8.34 22.75
C GLN A 206 -4.26 -8.59 23.57
N ARG A 207 -3.33 -9.36 23.03
CA ARG A 207 -2.03 -9.62 23.67
C ARG A 207 -1.22 -8.34 23.92
N PHE A 208 -1.37 -7.36 23.05
CA PHE A 208 -0.67 -6.07 23.14
C PHE A 208 -1.55 -4.93 23.69
N SER A 209 -2.74 -5.23 24.23
CA SER A 209 -3.65 -4.21 24.78
C SER A 209 -3.02 -3.40 25.92
N TRP A 210 -2.07 -3.97 26.66
CA TRP A 210 -1.32 -3.26 27.69
C TRP A 210 -0.56 -2.04 27.13
N VAL A 211 -0.13 -2.07 25.87
CA VAL A 211 0.51 -0.94 25.19
C VAL A 211 -0.45 0.23 25.10
N TYR A 212 -1.72 -0.03 24.73
CA TYR A 212 -2.76 1.00 24.68
C TYR A 212 -2.93 1.67 26.05
N TYR A 213 -3.06 0.90 27.12
CA TYR A 213 -3.22 1.45 28.48
C TYR A 213 -1.97 2.21 28.96
N LEU A 214 -0.78 1.74 28.64
CA LEU A 214 0.48 2.43 28.94
C LEU A 214 0.58 3.80 28.23
N LEU A 215 0.04 3.88 27.01
CA LEU A 215 0.09 5.09 26.20
C LEU A 215 -1.05 6.08 26.54
N LEU A 216 -2.13 5.68 27.21
CA LEU A 216 -3.29 6.53 27.52
C LEU A 216 -2.95 7.89 28.14
N PRO A 217 -2.00 8.02 29.09
CA PRO A 217 -1.64 9.31 29.67
C PRO A 217 -1.12 10.33 28.65
N PHE A 218 -0.60 9.87 27.53
CA PHE A 218 -0.05 10.71 26.47
C PHE A 218 -1.08 11.10 25.41
N LYS A 219 -2.34 10.61 25.51
CA LYS A 219 -3.40 10.89 24.53
C LYS A 219 -3.64 12.38 24.30
N PRO A 220 -3.60 13.28 25.32
CA PRO A 220 -3.81 14.72 25.13
C PRO A 220 -2.74 15.43 24.29
N ILE A 221 -1.53 14.86 24.21
CA ILE A 221 -0.40 15.42 23.47
C ILE A 221 -0.05 14.58 22.23
N ALA A 222 -0.87 13.58 21.93
CA ALA A 222 -0.65 12.66 20.83
C ALA A 222 -0.67 13.38 19.48
N LYS A 223 0.22 12.96 18.58
CA LYS A 223 0.23 13.35 17.16
C LYS A 223 -0.25 12.19 16.30
N THR A 224 -0.40 12.42 15.02
CA THR A 224 -0.98 11.52 14.02
C THR A 224 -0.68 10.04 14.22
N ASP A 225 0.61 9.67 14.40
CA ASP A 225 1.01 8.27 14.58
C ASP A 225 0.44 7.63 15.86
N LEU A 226 0.49 8.37 16.96
CA LEU A 226 0.01 7.89 18.24
C LEU A 226 -1.53 7.89 18.30
N ILE A 227 -2.17 8.89 17.68
CA ILE A 227 -3.63 8.93 17.52
C ILE A 227 -4.12 7.71 16.73
N ALA A 228 -3.42 7.34 15.64
CA ALA A 228 -3.78 6.16 14.86
C ALA A 228 -3.74 4.88 15.69
N ILE A 229 -2.74 4.73 16.56
CA ILE A 229 -2.65 3.58 17.47
C ILE A 229 -3.86 3.55 18.43
N TYR A 230 -4.26 4.67 19.03
CA TYR A 230 -5.45 4.71 19.90
C TYR A 230 -6.71 4.31 19.12
N ARG A 231 -6.94 4.93 17.96
CA ARG A 231 -8.10 4.63 17.11
C ARG A 231 -8.12 3.16 16.71
N LEU A 232 -6.98 2.57 16.34
CA LEU A 232 -6.86 1.17 15.97
C LEU A 232 -7.34 0.25 17.10
N PHE A 233 -6.87 0.46 18.34
CA PHE A 233 -7.29 -0.34 19.50
C PHE A 233 -8.75 -0.09 19.87
N GLU A 234 -9.19 1.17 19.90
CA GLU A 234 -10.56 1.55 20.24
C GLU A 234 -11.56 0.96 19.24
N ILE A 235 -11.29 1.04 17.93
CA ILE A 235 -12.19 0.55 16.89
C ILE A 235 -12.22 -0.98 16.82
N LEU A 236 -11.07 -1.65 16.90
CA LEU A 236 -11.01 -3.09 16.69
C LEU A 236 -11.25 -3.91 17.96
N LEU A 237 -11.02 -3.37 19.16
CA LEU A 237 -11.15 -4.10 20.42
C LEU A 237 -12.19 -3.54 21.38
N ILE A 238 -12.19 -2.23 21.63
CA ILE A 238 -12.87 -1.65 22.81
C ILE A 238 -14.32 -1.29 22.48
N ASN A 239 -14.58 -0.65 21.34
CA ASN A 239 -15.91 -0.17 20.96
C ASN A 239 -16.80 -1.24 20.30
N LYS A 240 -16.56 -2.52 20.56
CA LYS A 240 -17.42 -3.64 20.14
C LYS A 240 -18.59 -3.88 21.10
N LYS A 241 -19.20 -2.79 21.62
CA LYS A 241 -20.47 -2.90 22.36
C LYS A 241 -21.65 -2.59 21.46
#